data_1363a277a5dab07e5a18c0caf45dcbc6
#
_entry.id   1363a277a5dab07e5a18c0caf45dcbc6
#
_cell.length_a   1.000
_cell.length_b   1.000
_cell.length_c   1.000
_cell.angle_alpha   90.00
_cell.angle_beta   90.00
_cell.angle_gamma   90.00
#
_symmetry.space_group_name_H-M   'P 1'
#
loop_
_entity.id
_entity.type
_entity.pdbx_description
1 polymer ?
#
loop_
_entity_poly.entity_id
_entity_poly.type
_entity_poly.pdbx_seq_one_letter_code
_entity_poly.pdbx_strand_id
1 'polypeptide(L)'
;MGYTFEGYLRKDGTVGTRNYIGVVSSVVCSSVIAKEISDRFPKAIPIVHANGCAQLGDDFQLTKNMLVGVASNPNLHSALLVGLGCETNQVSGLLHSIPKSKPVKGIGIQQMAGGENTLNRGVEIVGKWSNEVAEEKREQLPLSNLIVGIVTVDTDKDTLRKVTPVVGGLIDLLIQNDATVVMGLSETLEPAGLLLAERTNHEEVANRLRKLGQGVERKQWKEIKKEHSIVLGFTEEEKNFAILESELTGANPINSLLDYNEKPQSKGLHLSSATTNIVETFSTMVSSGCNIVLVVSSRGILTGSIALPCMTISPESTNGAFDELMDYIVTEESTNIQVEKLMKELIAFSSGKQTSLEKFELGEFSIPHIGTTF
;
A
#
# COMPACT_ATOMS: atom_id res chain seq x y z
N MET A 1 -15.11 9.80 24.73
CA MET A 1 -14.98 10.35 23.35
C MET A 1 -14.11 9.38 22.58
N GLY A 2 -14.51 8.98 21.37
CA GLY A 2 -13.70 8.11 20.53
C GLY A 2 -12.48 8.84 19.96
N TYR A 3 -11.49 8.09 19.49
CA TYR A 3 -10.32 8.65 18.81
C TYR A 3 -10.72 9.30 17.50
N THR A 4 -10.09 10.42 17.16
CA THR A 4 -10.28 11.16 15.92
C THR A 4 -8.94 11.58 15.34
N PHE A 5 -8.91 11.85 14.03
CA PHE A 5 -7.76 12.40 13.32
C PHE A 5 -8.20 13.53 12.38
N GLU A 6 -7.28 14.31 11.89
CA GLU A 6 -7.54 15.36 10.90
C GLU A 6 -7.21 14.87 9.49
N GLY A 7 -8.24 14.80 8.62
CA GLY A 7 -8.11 14.28 7.25
C GLY A 7 -8.86 15.12 6.22
N TYR A 8 -8.73 14.75 4.95
CA TYR A 8 -9.40 15.39 3.84
C TYR A 8 -10.60 14.54 3.40
N LEU A 9 -11.80 14.99 3.70
CA LEU A 9 -13.03 14.32 3.30
C LEU A 9 -13.27 14.48 1.80
N ARG A 10 -13.44 13.38 1.08
CA ARG A 10 -13.73 13.37 -0.35
C ARG A 10 -15.22 13.33 -0.62
N LYS A 11 -15.62 13.71 -1.83
CA LYS A 11 -17.05 13.76 -2.26
C LYS A 11 -17.77 12.41 -2.19
N ASP A 12 -17.04 11.32 -2.23
CA ASP A 12 -17.57 9.95 -2.11
C ASP A 12 -17.57 9.41 -0.67
N GLY A 13 -17.20 10.25 0.30
CA GLY A 13 -17.13 9.88 1.71
C GLY A 13 -15.83 9.20 2.13
N THR A 14 -14.91 8.92 1.20
CA THR A 14 -13.56 8.44 1.54
C THR A 14 -12.71 9.56 2.13
N VAL A 15 -11.64 9.21 2.85
CA VAL A 15 -10.81 10.20 3.55
C VAL A 15 -9.34 10.02 3.21
N GLY A 16 -8.69 11.10 2.81
CA GLY A 16 -7.23 11.13 2.64
C GLY A 16 -6.51 11.64 3.88
N THR A 17 -5.39 11.02 4.24
CA THR A 17 -4.42 11.53 5.24
C THR A 17 -3.40 12.47 4.59
N ARG A 18 -3.38 12.51 3.27
CA ARG A 18 -2.60 13.43 2.43
C ARG A 18 -3.52 14.07 1.38
N ASN A 19 -2.99 15.12 0.71
CA ASN A 19 -3.74 15.86 -0.30
C ASN A 19 -2.84 16.11 -1.52
N TYR A 20 -2.45 15.01 -2.19
CA TYR A 20 -1.56 15.06 -3.34
C TYR A 20 -2.31 15.21 -4.67
N ILE A 21 -1.61 15.64 -5.70
CA ILE A 21 -2.04 15.58 -7.10
C ILE A 21 -1.21 14.47 -7.76
N GLY A 22 -1.84 13.36 -8.14
CA GLY A 22 -1.14 12.26 -8.82
C GLY A 22 -0.93 12.59 -10.30
N VAL A 23 0.31 12.54 -10.78
CA VAL A 23 0.62 12.55 -12.23
C VAL A 23 1.04 11.14 -12.62
N VAL A 24 0.09 10.41 -13.21
CA VAL A 24 0.18 8.97 -13.42
C VAL A 24 0.55 8.67 -14.86
N SER A 25 1.67 8.02 -15.10
CA SER A 25 1.97 7.48 -16.44
C SER A 25 1.15 6.22 -16.69
N SER A 26 0.53 6.09 -17.87
CA SER A 26 -0.15 4.85 -18.27
C SER A 26 0.82 3.83 -18.89
N VAL A 27 2.01 4.28 -19.26
CA VAL A 27 3.05 3.48 -19.91
C VAL A 27 4.43 4.09 -19.66
N VAL A 28 5.47 3.27 -19.62
CA VAL A 28 6.86 3.73 -19.41
C VAL A 28 7.27 4.89 -20.29
N CYS A 29 6.82 4.92 -21.56
CA CYS A 29 7.16 5.98 -22.51
C CYS A 29 6.65 7.38 -22.14
N SER A 30 5.64 7.48 -21.27
CA SER A 30 5.10 8.76 -20.78
C SER A 30 5.66 9.18 -19.42
N SER A 31 6.49 8.33 -18.78
CA SER A 31 7.00 8.54 -17.42
C SER A 31 7.82 9.82 -17.27
N VAL A 32 8.65 10.16 -18.26
CA VAL A 32 9.45 11.39 -18.21
C VAL A 32 8.56 12.64 -18.21
N ILE A 33 7.54 12.68 -19.06
CA ILE A 33 6.60 13.81 -19.12
C ILE A 33 5.78 13.91 -17.84
N ALA A 34 5.33 12.78 -17.30
CA ALA A 34 4.59 12.74 -16.04
C ALA A 34 5.44 13.29 -14.89
N LYS A 35 6.72 12.89 -14.81
CA LYS A 35 7.67 13.39 -13.82
C LYS A 35 7.93 14.89 -13.99
N GLU A 36 8.22 15.36 -15.20
CA GLU A 36 8.48 16.79 -15.47
C GLU A 36 7.28 17.69 -15.12
N ILE A 37 6.04 17.19 -15.30
CA ILE A 37 4.84 17.92 -14.87
C ILE A 37 4.79 17.99 -13.35
N SER A 38 5.00 16.88 -12.65
CA SER A 38 4.91 16.82 -11.19
C SER A 38 5.98 17.68 -10.50
N ASP A 39 7.20 17.67 -11.01
CA ASP A 39 8.35 18.41 -10.43
C ASP A 39 8.12 19.94 -10.37
N ARG A 40 7.10 20.45 -11.06
CA ARG A 40 6.76 21.88 -11.06
C ARG A 40 5.84 22.32 -9.90
N PHE A 41 5.31 21.36 -9.13
CA PHE A 41 4.32 21.65 -8.09
C PHE A 41 4.60 20.85 -6.81
N PRO A 42 4.72 21.51 -5.64
CA PRO A 42 5.14 20.85 -4.39
C PRO A 42 4.20 19.73 -3.90
N LYS A 43 2.93 19.75 -4.33
CA LYS A 43 1.93 18.73 -3.95
C LYS A 43 1.63 17.72 -5.06
N ALA A 44 2.28 17.85 -6.20
CA ALA A 44 2.17 16.86 -7.27
C ALA A 44 3.22 15.77 -7.06
N ILE A 45 2.80 14.52 -7.23
CA ILE A 45 3.66 13.33 -7.11
C ILE A 45 3.66 12.56 -8.41
N PRO A 46 4.86 12.13 -8.89
CA PRO A 46 4.95 11.31 -10.09
C PRO A 46 4.65 9.85 -9.77
N ILE A 47 3.62 9.30 -10.37
CA ILE A 47 3.29 7.87 -10.28
C ILE A 47 3.72 7.22 -11.60
N VAL A 48 4.96 6.78 -11.64
CA VAL A 48 5.63 6.27 -12.83
C VAL A 48 6.08 4.82 -12.63
N HIS A 49 6.12 4.05 -13.71
CA HIS A 49 6.46 2.64 -13.68
C HIS A 49 7.11 2.20 -15.02
N ALA A 50 7.72 1.02 -15.01
CA ALA A 50 8.43 0.47 -16.17
C ALA A 50 7.55 -0.32 -17.15
N ASN A 51 6.25 -0.48 -16.87
CA ASN A 51 5.34 -1.38 -17.56
C ASN A 51 4.45 -0.65 -18.59
N GLY A 52 3.48 -1.38 -19.18
CA GLY A 52 2.36 -0.84 -19.97
C GLY A 52 2.47 -0.98 -21.47
N CYS A 53 3.61 -1.44 -22.00
CA CYS A 53 3.77 -1.72 -23.44
C CYS A 53 3.60 -3.23 -23.67
N ALA A 54 2.79 -3.61 -24.68
CA ALA A 54 2.57 -4.99 -25.14
C ALA A 54 2.10 -6.00 -24.05
N GLN A 55 1.51 -5.54 -22.94
CA GLN A 55 0.95 -6.42 -21.93
C GLN A 55 -0.34 -7.08 -22.40
N LEU A 56 -0.50 -8.38 -22.09
CA LEU A 56 -1.66 -9.20 -22.45
C LEU A 56 -2.16 -9.98 -21.24
N GLY A 57 -3.38 -10.49 -21.31
CA GLY A 57 -3.95 -11.37 -20.28
C GLY A 57 -3.99 -10.74 -18.90
N ASP A 58 -3.51 -11.49 -17.90
CA ASP A 58 -3.60 -11.10 -16.49
C ASP A 58 -2.74 -9.88 -16.17
N ASP A 59 -1.55 -9.73 -16.80
CA ASP A 59 -0.70 -8.56 -16.60
C ASP A 59 -1.34 -7.26 -17.13
N PHE A 60 -2.09 -7.34 -18.24
CA PHE A 60 -2.88 -6.22 -18.73
C PHE A 60 -3.94 -5.78 -17.71
N GLN A 61 -4.68 -6.77 -17.16
CA GLN A 61 -5.74 -6.49 -16.18
C GLN A 61 -5.16 -5.99 -14.85
N LEU A 62 -4.07 -6.59 -14.39
CA LEU A 62 -3.36 -6.18 -13.18
C LEU A 62 -2.88 -4.73 -13.30
N THR A 63 -2.16 -4.40 -14.37
CA THR A 63 -1.69 -3.02 -14.63
C THR A 63 -2.85 -2.04 -14.66
N LYS A 64 -3.95 -2.37 -15.37
CA LYS A 64 -5.16 -1.54 -15.40
C LYS A 64 -5.70 -1.29 -14.00
N ASN A 65 -5.88 -2.35 -13.21
CA ASN A 65 -6.45 -2.25 -11.88
C ASN A 65 -5.54 -1.44 -10.94
N MET A 66 -4.20 -1.62 -11.03
CA MET A 66 -3.23 -0.85 -10.25
C MET A 66 -3.32 0.65 -10.57
N LEU A 67 -3.32 1.02 -11.85
CA LEU A 67 -3.41 2.41 -12.28
C LEU A 67 -4.74 3.07 -11.89
N VAL A 68 -5.85 2.34 -12.04
CA VAL A 68 -7.18 2.80 -11.60
C VAL A 68 -7.23 2.92 -10.07
N GLY A 69 -6.70 1.93 -9.36
CA GLY A 69 -6.68 1.90 -7.90
C GLY A 69 -5.89 3.08 -7.32
N VAL A 70 -4.66 3.31 -7.80
CA VAL A 70 -3.82 4.41 -7.33
C VAL A 70 -4.42 5.78 -7.68
N ALA A 71 -4.93 5.95 -8.92
CA ALA A 71 -5.58 7.20 -9.32
C ALA A 71 -6.85 7.49 -8.50
N SER A 72 -7.48 6.44 -7.95
CA SER A 72 -8.68 6.53 -7.10
C SER A 72 -8.36 6.64 -5.61
N ASN A 73 -7.08 6.56 -5.19
CA ASN A 73 -6.72 6.59 -3.77
C ASN A 73 -7.15 7.92 -3.13
N PRO A 74 -7.72 7.91 -1.92
CA PRO A 74 -8.20 9.14 -1.27
C PRO A 74 -7.11 10.11 -0.85
N ASN A 75 -5.84 9.67 -0.73
CA ASN A 75 -4.70 10.56 -0.50
C ASN A 75 -4.39 11.47 -1.70
N LEU A 76 -4.88 11.10 -2.89
CA LEU A 76 -4.86 12.00 -4.04
C LEU A 76 -6.13 12.86 -4.03
N HIS A 77 -5.99 14.18 -4.11
CA HIS A 77 -7.07 15.10 -4.43
C HIS A 77 -7.58 14.84 -5.85
N SER A 78 -6.65 14.78 -6.78
CA SER A 78 -6.91 14.62 -8.21
C SER A 78 -5.83 13.79 -8.90
N ALA A 79 -6.10 13.28 -10.10
CA ALA A 79 -5.14 12.53 -10.88
C ALA A 79 -5.11 12.98 -12.36
N LEU A 80 -3.91 13.20 -12.90
CA LEU A 80 -3.67 13.40 -14.31
C LEU A 80 -3.06 12.13 -14.90
N LEU A 81 -3.78 11.47 -15.81
CA LEU A 81 -3.25 10.33 -16.57
C LEU A 81 -2.50 10.84 -17.79
N VAL A 82 -1.24 10.44 -17.95
CA VAL A 82 -0.39 10.80 -19.08
C VAL A 82 -0.06 9.55 -19.87
N GLY A 83 -0.53 9.46 -21.11
CA GLY A 83 -0.31 8.35 -22.02
C GLY A 83 0.57 8.71 -23.19
N LEU A 84 1.01 7.69 -23.94
CA LEU A 84 1.68 7.86 -25.23
C LEU A 84 0.66 7.93 -26.37
N GLY A 85 -0.29 6.99 -26.42
CA GLY A 85 -1.33 6.85 -27.46
C GLY A 85 -1.35 5.47 -28.13
N CYS A 86 -0.32 4.63 -27.97
CA CYS A 86 -0.24 3.26 -28.50
C CYS A 86 -0.12 2.18 -27.41
N GLU A 87 -0.20 2.56 -26.15
CA GLU A 87 -0.19 1.64 -25.01
C GLU A 87 -1.43 0.75 -25.00
N THR A 88 -1.29 -0.44 -24.42
CA THR A 88 -2.39 -1.41 -24.28
C THR A 88 -3.48 -0.89 -23.34
N ASN A 89 -3.09 -0.29 -22.21
CA ASN A 89 -3.99 0.36 -21.26
C ASN A 89 -4.22 1.82 -21.65
N GLN A 90 -5.07 2.05 -22.64
CA GLN A 90 -5.39 3.38 -23.14
C GLN A 90 -5.93 4.31 -22.04
N VAL A 91 -5.48 5.56 -22.05
CA VAL A 91 -5.91 6.61 -21.08
C VAL A 91 -7.44 6.72 -21.03
N SER A 92 -8.13 6.65 -22.14
CA SER A 92 -9.60 6.71 -22.20
C SER A 92 -10.28 5.56 -21.43
N GLY A 93 -9.74 4.34 -21.54
CA GLY A 93 -10.22 3.16 -20.83
C GLY A 93 -9.98 3.25 -19.31
N LEU A 94 -8.83 3.79 -18.90
CA LEU A 94 -8.51 4.05 -17.50
C LEU A 94 -9.47 5.10 -16.91
N LEU A 95 -9.67 6.23 -17.58
CA LEU A 95 -10.59 7.29 -17.18
C LEU A 95 -12.03 6.79 -16.97
N HIS A 96 -12.47 5.85 -17.83
CA HIS A 96 -13.81 5.27 -17.72
C HIS A 96 -13.97 4.39 -16.47
N SER A 97 -12.88 3.80 -15.98
CA SER A 97 -12.87 2.90 -14.84
C SER A 97 -12.68 3.61 -13.49
N ILE A 98 -12.24 4.88 -13.48
CA ILE A 98 -12.07 5.69 -12.26
C ILE A 98 -13.43 6.26 -11.82
N PRO A 99 -13.75 6.27 -10.51
CA PRO A 99 -15.00 6.83 -10.01
C PRO A 99 -15.21 8.29 -10.44
N LYS A 100 -16.42 8.63 -10.87
CA LYS A 100 -16.77 10.00 -11.33
C LYS A 100 -16.68 11.08 -10.24
N SER A 101 -16.68 10.67 -8.97
CA SER A 101 -16.46 11.55 -7.82
C SER A 101 -15.04 12.11 -7.77
N LYS A 102 -14.07 11.40 -8.36
CA LYS A 102 -12.66 11.75 -8.38
C LYS A 102 -12.35 12.75 -9.49
N PRO A 103 -11.76 13.91 -9.19
CA PRO A 103 -11.26 14.82 -10.22
C PRO A 103 -10.12 14.17 -11.00
N VAL A 104 -10.40 13.76 -12.24
CA VAL A 104 -9.42 13.08 -13.09
C VAL A 104 -9.45 13.65 -14.50
N LYS A 105 -8.27 13.78 -15.13
CA LYS A 105 -8.10 14.12 -16.54
C LYS A 105 -7.06 13.22 -17.18
N GLY A 106 -7.08 13.15 -18.52
CA GLY A 106 -6.13 12.40 -19.29
C GLY A 106 -5.63 13.20 -20.48
N ILE A 107 -4.34 13.03 -20.80
CA ILE A 107 -3.68 13.60 -21.97
C ILE A 107 -2.79 12.54 -22.61
N GLY A 108 -2.65 12.59 -23.92
CA GLY A 108 -1.81 11.65 -24.69
C GLY A 108 -0.78 12.39 -25.52
N ILE A 109 0.48 11.93 -25.50
CA ILE A 109 1.59 12.58 -26.21
C ILE A 109 1.33 12.67 -27.73
N GLN A 110 0.83 11.59 -28.32
CA GLN A 110 0.49 11.59 -29.76
C GLN A 110 -0.70 12.51 -30.07
N GLN A 111 -1.71 12.57 -29.18
CA GLN A 111 -2.88 13.44 -29.36
C GLN A 111 -2.52 14.94 -29.24
N MET A 112 -1.52 15.26 -28.42
CA MET A 112 -1.02 16.61 -28.23
C MET A 112 0.04 17.02 -29.27
N ALA A 113 0.32 16.16 -30.24
CA ALA A 113 1.36 16.36 -31.27
C ALA A 113 2.77 16.60 -30.70
N GLY A 114 3.10 15.92 -29.60
CA GLY A 114 4.46 15.89 -29.03
C GLY A 114 4.56 16.17 -27.53
N GLY A 115 5.75 15.92 -27.00
CA GLY A 115 6.02 15.99 -25.56
C GLY A 115 5.89 17.39 -24.98
N GLU A 116 6.38 18.43 -25.68
CA GLU A 116 6.32 19.82 -25.21
C GLU A 116 4.88 20.32 -25.03
N ASN A 117 4.02 20.05 -26.02
CA ASN A 117 2.61 20.42 -25.93
C ASN A 117 1.89 19.66 -24.79
N THR A 118 2.25 18.38 -24.60
CA THR A 118 1.73 17.55 -23.51
C THR A 118 2.17 18.09 -22.15
N LEU A 119 3.45 18.44 -22.01
CA LEU A 119 4.00 19.06 -20.81
C LEU A 119 3.27 20.36 -20.47
N ASN A 120 3.15 21.29 -21.41
CA ASN A 120 2.48 22.58 -21.22
C ASN A 120 1.01 22.40 -20.82
N ARG A 121 0.31 21.47 -21.47
CA ARG A 121 -1.09 21.16 -21.11
C ARG A 121 -1.22 20.50 -19.75
N GLY A 122 -0.30 19.60 -19.38
CA GLY A 122 -0.24 18.98 -18.07
C GLY A 122 -0.02 20.01 -16.97
N VAL A 123 0.93 20.92 -17.16
CA VAL A 123 1.23 22.03 -16.23
C VAL A 123 0.00 22.92 -16.03
N GLU A 124 -0.72 23.26 -17.09
CA GLU A 124 -1.97 24.03 -16.98
C GLU A 124 -3.03 23.32 -16.12
N ILE A 125 -3.20 21.99 -16.31
CA ILE A 125 -4.19 21.20 -15.59
C ILE A 125 -3.80 21.10 -14.12
N VAL A 126 -2.56 20.69 -13.83
CA VAL A 126 -2.06 20.48 -12.45
C VAL A 126 -1.99 21.83 -11.71
N GLY A 127 -1.65 22.92 -12.38
CA GLY A 127 -1.64 24.26 -11.80
C GLY A 127 -3.02 24.69 -11.27
N LYS A 128 -4.11 24.37 -11.96
CA LYS A 128 -5.47 24.62 -11.47
C LYS A 128 -5.77 23.82 -10.20
N TRP A 129 -5.45 22.53 -10.21
CA TRP A 129 -5.64 21.69 -9.03
C TRP A 129 -4.72 22.07 -7.87
N SER A 130 -3.51 22.56 -8.15
CA SER A 130 -2.59 23.05 -7.11
C SER A 130 -3.20 24.20 -6.30
N ASN A 131 -3.94 25.10 -6.95
CA ASN A 131 -4.66 26.18 -6.28
C ASN A 131 -5.82 25.62 -5.42
N GLU A 132 -6.58 24.65 -5.94
CA GLU A 132 -7.67 23.99 -5.19
C GLU A 132 -7.11 23.29 -3.93
N VAL A 133 -6.04 22.51 -4.09
CA VAL A 133 -5.37 21.80 -2.98
C VAL A 133 -4.83 22.74 -1.90
N ALA A 134 -4.37 23.93 -2.29
CA ALA A 134 -3.85 24.93 -1.34
C ALA A 134 -4.95 25.53 -0.44
N GLU A 135 -6.19 25.56 -0.91
CA GLU A 135 -7.35 26.10 -0.17
C GLU A 135 -8.04 25.05 0.72
N GLU A 136 -7.89 23.75 0.41
CA GLU A 136 -8.51 22.68 1.16
C GLU A 136 -7.95 22.56 2.58
N LYS A 137 -8.85 22.40 3.55
CA LYS A 137 -8.51 22.22 4.96
C LYS A 137 -8.84 20.82 5.43
N ARG A 138 -8.11 20.35 6.42
CA ARG A 138 -8.41 19.11 7.12
C ARG A 138 -9.65 19.29 8.00
N GLU A 139 -10.38 18.20 8.17
CA GLU A 139 -11.54 18.10 9.05
C GLU A 139 -11.28 17.03 10.12
N GLN A 140 -11.89 17.19 11.29
CA GLN A 140 -11.81 16.19 12.36
C GLN A 140 -12.75 15.02 12.04
N LEU A 141 -12.21 13.82 11.93
CA LEU A 141 -12.88 12.62 11.45
C LEU A 141 -12.63 11.44 12.40
N PRO A 142 -13.59 10.50 12.54
CA PRO A 142 -13.41 9.32 13.37
C PRO A 142 -12.44 8.31 12.72
N LEU A 143 -11.82 7.46 13.55
CA LEU A 143 -10.91 6.40 13.07
C LEU A 143 -11.58 5.42 12.11
N SER A 144 -12.90 5.31 12.13
CA SER A 144 -13.65 4.48 11.18
C SER A 144 -13.44 4.87 9.71
N ASN A 145 -12.88 6.04 9.43
CA ASN A 145 -12.48 6.46 8.09
C ASN A 145 -11.06 6.02 7.69
N LEU A 146 -10.27 5.46 8.62
CA LEU A 146 -8.94 4.95 8.31
C LEU A 146 -9.00 3.54 7.68
N ILE A 147 -8.15 3.36 6.68
CA ILE A 147 -7.75 2.06 6.15
C ILE A 147 -6.24 1.97 6.33
N VAL A 148 -5.81 1.20 7.32
CA VAL A 148 -4.41 1.07 7.73
C VAL A 148 -3.80 -0.16 7.09
N GLY A 149 -2.76 0.02 6.28
CA GLY A 149 -1.95 -1.08 5.76
C GLY A 149 -0.92 -1.55 6.80
N ILE A 150 -0.59 -2.83 6.81
CA ILE A 150 0.53 -3.40 7.58
C ILE A 150 1.42 -4.16 6.62
N VAL A 151 2.71 -3.89 6.69
CA VAL A 151 3.74 -4.54 5.86
C VAL A 151 4.94 -4.88 6.75
N THR A 152 5.47 -6.08 6.60
CA THR A 152 6.70 -6.53 7.25
C THR A 152 7.86 -6.51 6.27
N VAL A 153 9.01 -6.03 6.71
CA VAL A 153 10.23 -5.94 5.89
C VAL A 153 11.44 -6.28 6.74
N ASP A 154 12.25 -7.20 6.26
CA ASP A 154 13.51 -7.57 6.92
C ASP A 154 13.32 -7.83 8.44
N THR A 155 12.27 -8.60 8.79
CA THR A 155 11.96 -8.95 10.17
C THR A 155 12.69 -10.22 10.58
N ASP A 156 13.12 -10.27 11.84
CA ASP A 156 13.61 -11.46 12.51
C ASP A 156 12.74 -11.85 13.72
N LYS A 157 12.99 -13.02 14.31
CA LYS A 157 12.20 -13.52 15.44
C LYS A 157 12.24 -12.61 16.67
N ASP A 158 13.39 -11.97 16.92
CA ASP A 158 13.56 -11.12 18.10
C ASP A 158 12.81 -9.80 17.93
N THR A 159 12.84 -9.24 16.71
CA THR A 159 12.01 -8.09 16.33
C THR A 159 10.53 -8.41 16.50
N LEU A 160 10.06 -9.51 15.89
CA LEU A 160 8.65 -9.89 15.99
C LEU A 160 8.20 -10.08 17.44
N ARG A 161 8.97 -10.80 18.28
CA ARG A 161 8.63 -10.99 19.71
C ARG A 161 8.42 -9.69 20.48
N LYS A 162 9.18 -8.64 20.12
CA LYS A 162 9.06 -7.32 20.77
C LYS A 162 7.93 -6.51 20.18
N VAL A 163 7.77 -6.53 18.88
CA VAL A 163 6.86 -5.62 18.15
C VAL A 163 5.42 -6.15 18.05
N THR A 164 5.23 -7.48 17.91
CA THR A 164 3.89 -8.06 17.71
C THR A 164 2.90 -7.75 18.82
N PRO A 165 3.26 -7.78 20.14
CA PRO A 165 2.30 -7.45 21.18
C PRO A 165 1.80 -6.00 21.10
N VAL A 166 2.67 -5.08 20.68
CA VAL A 166 2.36 -3.66 20.58
C VAL A 166 1.55 -3.35 19.33
N VAL A 167 2.00 -3.86 18.18
CA VAL A 167 1.30 -3.65 16.89
C VAL A 167 -0.03 -4.40 16.88
N GLY A 168 -0.06 -5.67 17.30
CA GLY A 168 -1.31 -6.43 17.42
C GLY A 168 -2.33 -5.77 18.34
N GLY A 169 -1.87 -5.26 19.49
CA GLY A 169 -2.73 -4.47 20.39
C GLY A 169 -3.25 -3.18 19.77
N LEU A 170 -2.43 -2.49 18.96
CA LEU A 170 -2.89 -1.32 18.20
C LEU A 170 -3.98 -1.73 17.18
N ILE A 171 -3.79 -2.86 16.46
CA ILE A 171 -4.75 -3.34 15.48
C ILE A 171 -6.09 -3.68 16.13
N ASP A 172 -6.06 -4.34 17.30
CA ASP A 172 -7.28 -4.62 18.08
C ASP A 172 -8.00 -3.32 18.46
N LEU A 173 -7.25 -2.31 18.90
CA LEU A 173 -7.81 -1.01 19.27
C LEU A 173 -8.37 -0.25 18.06
N LEU A 174 -7.73 -0.32 16.89
CA LEU A 174 -8.21 0.26 15.64
C LEU A 174 -9.55 -0.37 15.21
N ILE A 175 -9.63 -1.70 15.23
CA ILE A 175 -10.83 -2.44 14.84
C ILE A 175 -11.98 -2.18 15.83
N GLN A 176 -11.70 -2.07 17.15
CA GLN A 176 -12.68 -1.66 18.14
C GLN A 176 -13.24 -0.25 17.90
N ASN A 177 -12.52 0.60 17.17
CA ASN A 177 -12.96 1.92 16.73
C ASN A 177 -13.43 1.94 15.27
N ASP A 178 -13.88 0.80 14.74
CA ASP A 178 -14.43 0.62 13.39
C ASP A 178 -13.46 0.99 12.24
N ALA A 179 -12.17 1.02 12.47
CA ALA A 179 -11.18 1.17 11.41
C ALA A 179 -11.09 -0.10 10.55
N THR A 180 -10.54 0.05 9.36
CA THR A 180 -10.22 -1.07 8.47
C THR A 180 -8.71 -1.30 8.49
N VAL A 181 -8.30 -2.55 8.55
CA VAL A 181 -6.88 -2.94 8.52
C VAL A 181 -6.65 -3.93 7.39
N VAL A 182 -5.60 -3.71 6.60
CA VAL A 182 -5.18 -4.59 5.50
C VAL A 182 -3.75 -5.02 5.75
N MET A 183 -3.53 -6.30 6.03
CA MET A 183 -2.18 -6.84 6.16
C MET A 183 -1.73 -7.51 4.86
N GLY A 184 -0.54 -7.16 4.39
CA GLY A 184 0.12 -7.84 3.28
C GLY A 184 0.48 -9.28 3.66
N LEU A 185 -0.02 -10.23 2.90
CA LEU A 185 0.28 -11.65 3.06
C LEU A 185 1.61 -11.96 2.35
N SER A 186 2.71 -11.80 3.09
CA SER A 186 4.07 -12.10 2.61
C SER A 186 4.29 -13.62 2.49
N GLU A 187 5.31 -14.04 1.74
CA GLU A 187 5.72 -15.45 1.67
C GLU A 187 6.10 -16.01 3.05
N THR A 188 6.59 -15.18 3.97
CA THR A 188 6.94 -15.57 5.34
C THR A 188 5.71 -15.84 6.19
N LEU A 189 4.56 -15.26 5.86
CA LEU A 189 3.29 -15.46 6.56
C LEU A 189 2.49 -16.66 6.02
N GLU A 190 2.74 -17.10 4.78
CA GLU A 190 2.03 -18.24 4.18
C GLU A 190 2.00 -19.51 5.06
N PRO A 191 3.09 -19.90 5.76
CA PRO A 191 3.09 -21.09 6.62
C PRO A 191 2.05 -21.03 7.76
N ALA A 192 1.61 -19.84 8.17
CA ALA A 192 0.54 -19.65 9.16
C ALA A 192 -0.88 -19.81 8.55
N GLY A 193 -1.00 -20.10 7.26
CA GLY A 193 -2.28 -20.16 6.56
C GLY A 193 -3.32 -21.09 7.20
N LEU A 194 -2.89 -22.23 7.77
CA LEU A 194 -3.81 -23.12 8.51
C LEU A 194 -4.36 -22.46 9.78
N LEU A 195 -3.51 -21.77 10.54
CA LEU A 195 -3.90 -21.02 11.74
C LEU A 195 -4.81 -19.83 11.38
N LEU A 196 -4.46 -19.09 10.34
CA LEU A 196 -5.24 -17.94 9.87
C LEU A 196 -6.62 -18.38 9.34
N ALA A 197 -6.73 -19.58 8.76
CA ALA A 197 -8.00 -20.13 8.29
C ALA A 197 -9.01 -20.42 9.43
N GLU A 198 -8.53 -20.62 10.65
CA GLU A 198 -9.40 -20.78 11.83
C GLU A 198 -9.97 -19.45 12.34
N ARG A 199 -9.41 -18.33 11.88
CA ARG A 199 -9.80 -16.97 12.27
C ARG A 199 -10.79 -16.33 11.32
N THR A 200 -11.41 -17.08 10.43
CA THR A 200 -12.44 -16.56 9.52
C THR A 200 -13.70 -17.40 9.55
N ASN A 201 -14.85 -16.74 9.44
CA ASN A 201 -16.16 -17.39 9.30
C ASN A 201 -16.56 -17.58 7.83
N HIS A 202 -15.73 -17.17 6.88
CA HIS A 202 -15.97 -17.24 5.45
C HIS A 202 -15.25 -18.45 4.86
N GLU A 203 -16.01 -19.49 4.49
CA GLU A 203 -15.43 -20.77 4.04
C GLU A 203 -14.52 -20.63 2.80
N GLU A 204 -14.85 -19.72 1.88
CA GLU A 204 -14.00 -19.46 0.71
C GLU A 204 -12.63 -18.90 1.13
N VAL A 205 -12.62 -17.94 2.06
CA VAL A 205 -11.38 -17.35 2.62
C VAL A 205 -10.59 -18.43 3.36
N ALA A 206 -11.26 -19.23 4.20
CA ALA A 206 -10.62 -20.32 4.92
C ALA A 206 -9.96 -21.31 3.96
N ASN A 207 -10.62 -21.71 2.87
CA ASN A 207 -10.09 -22.64 1.89
C ASN A 207 -8.87 -22.08 1.14
N ARG A 208 -8.88 -20.79 0.78
CA ARG A 208 -7.71 -20.12 0.18
C ARG A 208 -6.53 -20.10 1.15
N LEU A 209 -6.75 -19.72 2.40
CA LEU A 209 -5.71 -19.70 3.44
C LEU A 209 -5.13 -21.10 3.73
N ARG A 210 -5.98 -22.15 3.78
CA ARG A 210 -5.52 -23.54 3.93
C ARG A 210 -4.60 -23.97 2.77
N LYS A 211 -4.93 -23.59 1.53
CA LYS A 211 -4.09 -23.89 0.36
C LYS A 211 -2.71 -23.21 0.46
N LEU A 212 -2.66 -21.95 0.87
CA LEU A 212 -1.40 -21.24 1.12
C LEU A 212 -0.59 -21.97 2.21
N GLY A 213 -1.20 -22.27 3.36
CA GLY A 213 -0.54 -22.97 4.47
C GLY A 213 -0.08 -24.40 4.14
N GLN A 214 -0.59 -25.00 3.08
CA GLN A 214 -0.12 -26.28 2.54
C GLN A 214 1.05 -26.14 1.56
N GLY A 215 1.42 -24.92 1.17
CA GLY A 215 2.51 -24.64 0.24
C GLY A 215 2.24 -25.11 -1.20
N VAL A 216 0.98 -25.19 -1.61
CA VAL A 216 0.60 -25.71 -2.95
C VAL A 216 1.16 -24.82 -4.06
N GLU A 217 1.06 -23.50 -3.92
CA GLU A 217 1.56 -22.55 -4.91
C GLU A 217 3.09 -22.53 -4.97
N ARG A 218 3.76 -22.59 -3.80
CA ARG A 218 5.22 -22.69 -3.70
C ARG A 218 5.77 -23.95 -4.41
N LYS A 219 5.02 -25.07 -4.38
CA LYS A 219 5.36 -26.28 -5.10
C LYS A 219 5.37 -26.06 -6.61
N GLN A 220 4.36 -25.38 -7.16
CA GLN A 220 4.26 -25.12 -8.59
C GLN A 220 5.43 -24.25 -9.09
N TRP A 221 5.81 -23.20 -8.34
CA TRP A 221 6.97 -22.36 -8.68
C TRP A 221 8.29 -23.12 -8.66
N LYS A 222 8.52 -24.02 -7.68
CA LYS A 222 9.72 -24.86 -7.62
C LYS A 222 9.79 -25.86 -8.76
N GLU A 223 8.67 -26.45 -9.14
CA GLU A 223 8.58 -27.32 -10.32
C GLU A 223 8.91 -26.59 -11.62
N ILE A 224 8.45 -25.36 -11.79
CA ILE A 224 8.79 -24.52 -12.94
C ILE A 224 10.29 -24.21 -13.01
N LYS A 225 10.91 -23.88 -11.87
CA LYS A 225 12.36 -23.60 -11.77
C LYS A 225 13.24 -24.85 -11.85
N LYS A 226 12.68 -26.06 -11.96
CA LYS A 226 13.41 -27.34 -11.97
C LYS A 226 14.39 -27.52 -10.80
N GLU A 227 14.04 -27.00 -9.64
CA GLU A 227 14.82 -27.20 -8.42
C GLU A 227 14.72 -28.67 -7.97
N HIS A 228 15.86 -29.36 -7.85
CA HIS A 228 15.93 -30.80 -7.65
C HIS A 228 15.64 -31.26 -6.21
N SER A 229 15.49 -30.36 -5.26
CA SER A 229 15.14 -30.65 -3.86
C SER A 229 13.78 -30.06 -3.49
N ILE A 230 12.71 -30.75 -3.86
CA ILE A 230 11.35 -30.34 -3.47
C ILE A 230 11.11 -30.84 -2.05
N VAL A 231 11.36 -29.99 -1.05
CA VAL A 231 10.79 -30.18 0.28
C VAL A 231 9.31 -29.80 0.17
N LEU A 232 8.43 -30.78 0.24
CA LEU A 232 6.99 -30.57 0.26
C LEU A 232 6.61 -29.95 1.62
N GLY A 233 6.02 -28.76 1.60
CA GLY A 233 5.58 -28.06 2.79
C GLY A 233 6.61 -27.09 3.38
N PHE A 234 6.30 -26.58 4.55
CA PHE A 234 7.12 -25.63 5.29
C PHE A 234 7.85 -26.32 6.44
N THR A 235 9.07 -25.87 6.72
CA THR A 235 9.83 -26.31 7.90
C THR A 235 9.17 -25.83 9.19
N GLU A 236 9.48 -26.49 10.32
CA GLU A 236 9.00 -26.03 11.63
C GLU A 236 9.52 -24.62 11.98
N GLU A 237 10.68 -24.26 11.47
CA GLU A 237 11.21 -22.92 11.66
C GLU A 237 10.40 -21.84 10.92
N GLU A 238 10.05 -22.09 9.65
CA GLU A 238 9.18 -21.22 8.85
C GLU A 238 7.79 -21.10 9.49
N LYS A 239 7.20 -22.19 9.95
CA LYS A 239 5.91 -22.17 10.64
C LYS A 239 5.94 -21.36 11.93
N ASN A 240 6.96 -21.56 12.78
CA ASN A 240 7.10 -20.84 14.02
C ASN A 240 7.33 -19.34 13.79
N PHE A 241 8.04 -18.97 12.72
CA PHE A 241 8.19 -17.58 12.32
C PHE A 241 6.86 -16.98 11.86
N ALA A 242 6.14 -17.67 10.98
CA ALA A 242 4.86 -17.23 10.46
C ALA A 242 3.78 -17.10 11.52
N ILE A 243 3.76 -18.00 12.52
CA ILE A 243 2.85 -17.89 13.67
C ILE A 243 3.11 -16.61 14.43
N LEU A 244 4.39 -16.30 14.73
CA LEU A 244 4.76 -15.08 15.41
C LEU A 244 4.43 -13.83 14.57
N GLU A 245 4.69 -13.86 13.25
CA GLU A 245 4.34 -12.77 12.35
C GLU A 245 2.82 -12.57 12.27
N SER A 246 2.02 -13.65 12.33
CA SER A 246 0.56 -13.57 12.29
C SER A 246 -0.05 -12.82 13.49
N GLU A 247 0.66 -12.74 14.62
CA GLU A 247 0.22 -12.00 15.81
C GLU A 247 0.17 -10.48 15.56
N LEU A 248 0.87 -9.96 14.53
CA LEU A 248 0.74 -8.57 14.10
C LEU A 248 -0.69 -8.19 13.70
N THR A 249 -1.52 -9.17 13.35
CA THR A 249 -2.93 -8.94 12.98
C THR A 249 -3.87 -8.80 14.19
N GLY A 250 -3.35 -8.88 15.42
CA GLY A 250 -4.19 -8.91 16.64
C GLY A 250 -5.06 -10.17 16.74
N ALA A 251 -6.12 -10.11 17.52
CA ALA A 251 -7.00 -11.24 17.81
C ALA A 251 -8.29 -11.26 16.96
N ASN A 252 -8.47 -10.29 16.07
CA ASN A 252 -9.74 -10.12 15.33
C ASN A 252 -9.94 -11.19 14.23
N PRO A 253 -11.20 -11.48 13.86
CA PRO A 253 -11.51 -12.35 12.74
C PRO A 253 -11.08 -11.72 11.41
N ILE A 254 -10.67 -12.57 10.46
CA ILE A 254 -10.30 -12.17 9.10
C ILE A 254 -11.56 -12.15 8.24
N ASN A 255 -11.89 -10.99 7.67
CA ASN A 255 -13.11 -10.79 6.89
C ASN A 255 -12.94 -11.20 5.43
N SER A 256 -11.77 -10.97 4.83
CA SER A 256 -11.50 -11.38 3.45
C SER A 256 -10.01 -11.57 3.19
N LEU A 257 -9.72 -12.30 2.12
CA LEU A 257 -8.42 -12.33 1.46
C LEU A 257 -8.57 -11.63 0.11
N LEU A 258 -8.05 -10.42 0.05
CA LEU A 258 -8.10 -9.54 -1.12
C LEU A 258 -7.06 -9.98 -2.16
N ASP A 259 -7.46 -10.05 -3.40
CA ASP A 259 -6.53 -10.16 -4.50
C ASP A 259 -5.86 -8.81 -4.79
N TYR A 260 -4.90 -8.78 -5.72
CA TYR A 260 -4.21 -7.53 -6.08
C TYR A 260 -5.24 -6.48 -6.49
N ASN A 261 -5.18 -5.31 -5.82
CA ASN A 261 -6.01 -4.13 -6.09
C ASN A 261 -7.48 -4.24 -5.69
N GLU A 262 -7.88 -5.28 -5.00
CA GLU A 262 -9.20 -5.32 -4.39
C GLU A 262 -9.25 -4.41 -3.17
N LYS A 263 -10.40 -3.75 -3.01
CA LYS A 263 -10.65 -2.87 -1.86
C LYS A 263 -11.47 -3.62 -0.80
N PRO A 264 -11.19 -3.41 0.48
CA PRO A 264 -12.03 -3.91 1.56
C PRO A 264 -13.49 -3.46 1.37
N GLN A 265 -14.43 -4.40 1.46
CA GLN A 265 -15.88 -4.12 1.34
C GLN A 265 -16.56 -3.99 2.69
N SER A 266 -15.85 -4.24 3.80
CA SER A 266 -16.32 -4.15 5.18
C SER A 266 -15.26 -3.55 6.08
N LYS A 267 -15.66 -3.18 7.30
CA LYS A 267 -14.72 -2.80 8.36
C LYS A 267 -14.05 -4.04 8.94
N GLY A 268 -12.94 -3.84 9.65
CA GLY A 268 -12.22 -4.92 10.33
C GLY A 268 -10.94 -5.35 9.61
N LEU A 269 -10.52 -6.59 9.83
CA LEU A 269 -9.26 -7.14 9.34
C LEU A 269 -9.42 -7.83 8.00
N HIS A 270 -8.55 -7.48 7.07
CA HIS A 270 -8.41 -8.11 5.76
C HIS A 270 -6.95 -8.51 5.53
N LEU A 271 -6.72 -9.59 4.82
CA LEU A 271 -5.42 -9.93 4.26
C LEU A 271 -5.41 -9.55 2.78
N SER A 272 -4.26 -9.17 2.25
CA SER A 272 -4.10 -8.85 0.83
C SER A 272 -2.92 -9.60 0.25
N SER A 273 -3.04 -10.07 -0.98
CA SER A 273 -1.90 -10.62 -1.71
C SER A 273 -0.74 -9.62 -1.69
N ALA A 274 0.45 -10.10 -1.40
CA ALA A 274 1.68 -9.32 -1.38
C ALA A 274 2.73 -10.01 -2.25
N THR A 275 3.69 -9.25 -2.73
CA THR A 275 4.85 -9.78 -3.46
C THR A 275 6.08 -9.79 -2.57
N THR A 276 7.14 -10.47 -3.00
CA THR A 276 8.47 -10.37 -2.37
C THR A 276 9.11 -8.99 -2.57
N ASN A 277 8.61 -8.21 -3.52
CA ASN A 277 9.06 -6.84 -3.78
C ASN A 277 8.26 -5.86 -2.93
N ILE A 278 8.94 -5.21 -1.99
CA ILE A 278 8.31 -4.28 -1.04
C ILE A 278 7.65 -3.08 -1.73
N VAL A 279 8.22 -2.55 -2.82
CA VAL A 279 7.65 -1.42 -3.56
C VAL A 279 6.32 -1.82 -4.21
N GLU A 280 6.25 -3.04 -4.77
CA GLU A 280 5.00 -3.58 -5.31
C GLU A 280 3.95 -3.79 -4.22
N THR A 281 4.37 -4.25 -3.03
CA THR A 281 3.48 -4.38 -1.87
C THR A 281 2.93 -3.02 -1.44
N PHE A 282 3.76 -1.97 -1.35
CA PHE A 282 3.27 -0.61 -1.09
C PHE A 282 2.29 -0.13 -2.16
N SER A 283 2.59 -0.40 -3.43
CA SER A 283 1.70 -0.04 -4.54
C SER A 283 0.35 -0.77 -4.44
N THR A 284 0.36 -2.03 -4.01
CA THR A 284 -0.87 -2.79 -3.72
C THR A 284 -1.67 -2.15 -2.58
N MET A 285 -1.02 -1.72 -1.49
CA MET A 285 -1.70 -1.01 -0.39
C MET A 285 -2.34 0.30 -0.87
N VAL A 286 -1.63 1.07 -1.73
CA VAL A 286 -2.22 2.28 -2.36
C VAL A 286 -3.47 1.94 -3.15
N SER A 287 -3.38 0.94 -4.03
CA SER A 287 -4.49 0.59 -4.94
C SER A 287 -5.68 -0.04 -4.21
N SER A 288 -5.44 -0.73 -3.09
CA SER A 288 -6.48 -1.24 -2.19
C SER A 288 -7.15 -0.16 -1.33
N GLY A 289 -6.69 1.10 -1.43
CA GLY A 289 -7.34 2.24 -0.79
C GLY A 289 -6.84 2.54 0.62
N CYS A 290 -5.73 1.94 1.06
CA CYS A 290 -5.08 2.34 2.32
C CYS A 290 -4.75 3.84 2.29
N ASN A 291 -4.82 4.48 3.45
CA ASN A 291 -4.47 5.90 3.62
C ASN A 291 -3.22 6.13 4.47
N ILE A 292 -2.74 5.10 5.15
CA ILE A 292 -1.46 5.05 5.88
C ILE A 292 -0.99 3.61 5.95
N VAL A 293 0.32 3.38 6.01
CA VAL A 293 0.92 2.05 6.18
C VAL A 293 1.81 2.03 7.41
N LEU A 294 1.68 1.00 8.22
CA LEU A 294 2.62 0.61 9.26
C LEU A 294 3.66 -0.34 8.66
N VAL A 295 4.92 0.01 8.77
CA VAL A 295 6.04 -0.79 8.26
C VAL A 295 6.81 -1.34 9.43
N VAL A 296 6.71 -2.64 9.68
CA VAL A 296 7.47 -3.33 10.72
C VAL A 296 8.80 -3.80 10.13
N SER A 297 9.91 -3.33 10.70
CA SER A 297 11.25 -3.65 10.22
C SER A 297 12.23 -3.80 11.38
N SER A 298 13.22 -4.70 11.24
CA SER A 298 14.30 -4.86 12.22
C SER A 298 15.31 -3.72 12.17
N ARG A 299 15.57 -3.15 11.00
CA ARG A 299 16.69 -2.24 10.75
C ARG A 299 16.31 -0.93 10.10
N GLY A 300 15.05 -0.77 9.70
CA GLY A 300 14.60 0.33 8.86
C GLY A 300 14.62 -0.01 7.38
N ILE A 301 14.08 0.90 6.60
CA ILE A 301 13.89 0.72 5.17
C ILE A 301 14.22 2.03 4.45
N LEU A 302 14.88 1.92 3.29
CA LEU A 302 15.28 3.06 2.45
C LEU A 302 14.31 3.34 1.30
N THR A 303 13.11 2.80 1.36
CA THR A 303 12.05 3.06 0.38
C THR A 303 10.69 3.09 1.07
N GLY A 304 9.74 3.78 0.49
CA GLY A 304 8.37 3.88 0.97
C GLY A 304 7.38 3.98 -0.19
N SER A 305 6.15 4.30 0.12
CA SER A 305 5.13 4.56 -0.89
C SER A 305 5.16 6.02 -1.34
N ILE A 306 5.06 6.25 -2.65
CA ILE A 306 4.94 7.62 -3.20
C ILE A 306 3.63 8.31 -2.78
N ALA A 307 2.57 7.56 -2.45
CA ALA A 307 1.22 8.10 -2.22
C ALA A 307 0.68 7.88 -0.79
N LEU A 308 1.38 7.07 0.04
CA LEU A 308 0.98 6.80 1.42
C LEU A 308 2.07 7.22 2.40
N PRO A 309 1.72 7.85 3.53
CA PRO A 309 2.65 7.92 4.64
C PRO A 309 2.95 6.51 5.13
N CYS A 310 4.24 6.16 5.19
CA CYS A 310 4.73 4.90 5.70
C CYS A 310 5.37 5.13 7.07
N MET A 311 4.70 4.71 8.13
CA MET A 311 5.18 4.83 9.51
C MET A 311 6.03 3.60 9.85
N THR A 312 7.31 3.81 10.06
CA THR A 312 8.27 2.74 10.37
C THR A 312 8.30 2.43 11.87
N ILE A 313 8.21 1.13 12.20
CA ILE A 313 8.17 0.60 13.56
C ILE A 313 9.27 -0.42 13.72
N SER A 314 10.12 -0.27 14.73
CA SER A 314 11.23 -1.16 15.04
C SER A 314 11.34 -1.41 16.54
N PRO A 315 11.93 -2.52 17.00
CA PRO A 315 12.38 -2.62 18.38
C PRO A 315 13.56 -1.68 18.63
N GLU A 316 13.85 -1.40 19.87
CA GLU A 316 15.04 -0.64 20.29
C GLU A 316 16.28 -1.28 19.65
N SER A 317 16.96 -0.51 18.81
CA SER A 317 18.11 -0.99 18.03
C SER A 317 19.40 -0.83 18.83
N THR A 318 20.21 -1.87 18.82
CA THR A 318 21.58 -1.81 19.36
C THR A 318 22.60 -1.29 18.34
N ASN A 319 22.25 -1.09 17.08
CA ASN A 319 23.21 -0.87 15.99
C ASN A 319 23.02 0.42 15.16
N GLY A 320 22.06 1.27 15.46
CA GLY A 320 21.95 2.67 15.00
C GLY A 320 22.03 2.99 13.50
N ALA A 321 22.07 1.99 12.61
CA ALA A 321 22.39 2.23 11.18
C ALA A 321 21.32 3.03 10.42
N PHE A 322 20.06 3.02 10.90
CA PHE A 322 18.94 3.73 10.27
C PHE A 322 17.94 4.28 11.30
N ASP A 323 18.41 4.66 12.50
CA ASP A 323 17.53 5.19 13.58
C ASP A 323 16.78 6.44 13.13
N GLU A 324 17.36 7.24 12.25
CA GLU A 324 16.74 8.43 11.67
C GLU A 324 15.52 8.13 10.77
N LEU A 325 15.39 6.88 10.30
CA LEU A 325 14.28 6.40 9.48
C LEU A 325 13.17 5.73 10.30
N MET A 326 13.33 5.65 11.63
CA MET A 326 12.35 5.05 12.51
C MET A 326 11.39 6.12 13.03
N ASP A 327 10.10 5.88 12.86
CA ASP A 327 9.06 6.77 13.36
C ASP A 327 8.60 6.38 14.77
N TYR A 328 8.68 5.09 15.10
CA TYR A 328 8.34 4.56 16.41
C TYR A 328 9.29 3.43 16.81
N ILE A 329 9.84 3.53 18.01
CA ILE A 329 10.71 2.51 18.62
C ILE A 329 9.97 1.85 19.78
N VAL A 330 9.81 0.52 19.68
CA VAL A 330 9.24 -0.30 20.77
C VAL A 330 10.29 -0.47 21.86
N THR A 331 9.95 -0.07 23.08
CA THR A 331 10.83 -0.07 24.25
C THR A 331 10.45 -1.20 25.24
N GLU A 332 11.11 -1.25 26.40
CA GLU A 332 10.80 -2.21 27.49
C GLU A 332 9.59 -1.77 28.35
N GLU A 333 8.87 -0.71 28.00
CA GLU A 333 7.65 -0.30 28.72
C GLU A 333 6.53 -1.34 28.56
N SER A 334 5.53 -1.30 29.44
CA SER A 334 4.39 -2.21 29.33
C SER A 334 3.64 -2.06 28.01
N THR A 335 3.18 -3.16 27.44
CA THR A 335 2.49 -3.22 26.15
C THR A 335 1.33 -2.22 26.06
N ASN A 336 0.49 -2.09 27.08
CA ASN A 336 -0.65 -1.18 27.08
C ASN A 336 -0.22 0.29 26.94
N ILE A 337 0.86 0.70 27.62
CA ILE A 337 1.40 2.06 27.52
C ILE A 337 1.91 2.31 26.10
N GLN A 338 2.60 1.33 25.51
CA GLN A 338 3.13 1.45 24.16
C GLN A 338 2.04 1.46 23.10
N VAL A 339 0.99 0.66 23.24
CA VAL A 339 -0.20 0.68 22.35
C VAL A 339 -0.82 2.08 22.34
N GLU A 340 -1.01 2.71 23.50
CA GLU A 340 -1.54 4.07 23.60
C GLU A 340 -0.61 5.12 22.97
N LYS A 341 0.70 4.97 23.14
CA LYS A 341 1.69 5.85 22.52
C LYS A 341 1.69 5.68 21.01
N LEU A 342 1.69 4.44 20.53
CA LEU A 342 1.67 4.11 19.09
C LEU A 342 0.39 4.61 18.43
N MET A 343 -0.78 4.50 19.11
CA MET A 343 -2.04 5.07 18.64
C MET A 343 -1.95 6.60 18.49
N LYS A 344 -1.35 7.29 19.45
CA LYS A 344 -1.17 8.76 19.36
C LYS A 344 -0.27 9.14 18.18
N GLU A 345 0.81 8.41 17.94
CA GLU A 345 1.68 8.64 16.80
C GLU A 345 0.96 8.35 15.47
N LEU A 346 0.21 7.25 15.37
CA LEU A 346 -0.59 6.94 14.19
C LEU A 346 -1.59 8.06 13.89
N ILE A 347 -2.28 8.59 14.90
CA ILE A 347 -3.19 9.74 14.75
C ILE A 347 -2.43 10.98 14.27
N ALA A 348 -1.27 11.25 14.82
CA ALA A 348 -0.45 12.40 14.42
C ALA A 348 -0.01 12.30 12.96
N PHE A 349 0.48 11.12 12.51
CA PHE A 349 0.87 10.88 11.13
C PHE A 349 -0.33 10.92 10.17
N SER A 350 -1.47 10.36 10.59
CA SER A 350 -2.73 10.44 9.84
C SER A 350 -3.24 11.89 9.73
N SER A 351 -2.93 12.72 10.72
CA SER A 351 -3.30 14.14 10.78
C SER A 351 -2.29 15.07 10.07
N GLY A 352 -1.27 14.52 9.41
CA GLY A 352 -0.35 15.30 8.55
C GLY A 352 1.06 15.47 9.09
N LYS A 353 1.43 14.92 10.25
CA LYS A 353 2.83 14.78 10.64
C LYS A 353 3.55 13.99 9.53
N GLN A 354 4.70 14.47 9.08
CA GLN A 354 5.50 13.76 8.07
C GLN A 354 6.22 12.59 8.71
N THR A 355 6.15 11.42 8.07
CA THR A 355 6.97 10.25 8.43
C THR A 355 8.43 10.50 8.07
N SER A 356 9.34 9.71 8.63
CA SER A 356 10.75 9.81 8.31
C SER A 356 11.01 9.57 6.82
N LEU A 357 10.34 8.60 6.21
CA LEU A 357 10.46 8.33 4.77
C LEU A 357 9.97 9.51 3.92
N GLU A 358 8.89 10.20 4.32
CA GLU A 358 8.42 11.41 3.62
C GLU A 358 9.40 12.57 3.74
N LYS A 359 10.08 12.75 4.89
CA LYS A 359 11.08 13.81 5.07
C LYS A 359 12.31 13.63 4.18
N PHE A 360 12.69 12.39 3.91
CA PHE A 360 13.79 12.05 3.02
C PHE A 360 13.34 11.85 1.56
N GLU A 361 12.07 12.10 1.24
CA GLU A 361 11.49 11.91 -0.10
C GLU A 361 11.65 10.48 -0.66
N LEU A 362 11.67 9.49 0.23
CA LEU A 362 11.82 8.08 -0.08
C LEU A 362 10.47 7.45 -0.43
N GLY A 363 10.01 7.63 -1.66
CA GLY A 363 8.75 7.08 -2.13
C GLY A 363 8.83 6.58 -3.57
N GLU A 364 8.38 5.33 -3.77
CA GLU A 364 8.41 4.67 -5.08
C GLU A 364 7.04 4.07 -5.43
N PHE A 365 6.89 3.70 -6.70
CA PHE A 365 5.73 3.00 -7.23
C PHE A 365 6.19 1.93 -8.23
N SER A 366 5.67 0.73 -8.11
CA SER A 366 5.90 -0.38 -9.04
C SER A 366 4.63 -1.17 -9.25
N ILE A 367 4.52 -1.84 -10.39
CA ILE A 367 3.39 -2.72 -10.72
C ILE A 367 3.90 -4.16 -10.74
N PRO A 368 3.29 -5.08 -9.98
CA PRO A 368 3.63 -6.50 -10.02
C PRO A 368 3.48 -7.08 -11.44
N HIS A 369 4.31 -8.07 -11.73
CA HIS A 369 4.22 -8.87 -12.95
C HIS A 369 3.91 -10.31 -12.62
N ILE A 370 2.92 -10.90 -13.30
CA ILE A 370 2.50 -12.30 -13.13
C ILE A 370 3.09 -13.17 -14.22
N GLY A 371 3.17 -12.65 -15.44
CA GLY A 371 3.66 -13.36 -16.62
C GLY A 371 5.15 -13.20 -16.86
N THR A 372 5.67 -13.96 -17.83
CA THR A 372 7.02 -13.75 -18.36
C THR A 372 7.05 -12.55 -19.29
N THR A 373 7.98 -11.63 -19.06
CA THR A 373 8.30 -10.57 -20.04
C THR A 373 9.02 -11.21 -21.23
N PHE A 374 8.52 -10.96 -22.43
CA PHE A 374 9.18 -11.36 -23.68
C PHE A 374 10.16 -10.28 -24.13
#